data_c7d0a9ae6107aba3364243ea75d42635
#
_entry.id   c7d0a9ae6107aba3364243ea75d42635
#
_cell.length_a   1.000
_cell.length_b   1.000
_cell.length_c   1.000
_cell.angle_alpha   90.00
_cell.angle_beta   90.00
_cell.angle_gamma   90.00
#
_symmetry.space_group_name_H-M   'P 1'
#
loop_
_entity.id
_entity.type
_entity.pdbx_description
1 polymer ?
#
loop_
_entity_poly.entity_id
_entity_poly.type
_entity_poly.pdbx_seq_one_letter_code
_entity_poly.pdbx_strand_id
1 'polypeptide(L)'
;MLKRFVLLLFMLICSVSFGQIGGRYTYQFLNLTTSPRQAALGGKNITIYDEDVNQAMSNPAALNEDMDNHLAMNYGNYYGEASYGTASYAYTYDRHVQTFYAGISYVNYGSFDGYDENGQATSDFTGSEGALSLGYAYNIPFTDIHVGANAKLITSTLETYNSIGGAIDVGIMYEIQKNNVNLALVFRNIGTQFTTYSGIRENIPFEIIAGVSQELEHVPIRWHLTLDNLQQWNVSFSNPVRGETNIDGSTSNEKVSFFNNALRHVIVGVELFPQRVFNFRLGYNFRRGEELRIDEQRNFSGISLGFGLKMNKLKFNYSYSRYTLAANTSLFGLILNFQ
;
A
#
# COMPACT_ATOMS: atom_id res chain seq x y z
N MET A 1 0.69 -36.11 21.76
CA MET A 1 0.68 -35.92 20.30
C MET A 1 0.63 -34.45 19.89
N LEU A 2 -0.23 -33.62 20.46
CA LEU A 2 -0.35 -32.19 20.14
C LEU A 2 0.96 -31.39 20.29
N LYS A 3 1.71 -31.57 21.40
CA LYS A 3 3.01 -30.89 21.60
C LYS A 3 4.06 -31.22 20.54
N ARG A 4 4.09 -32.47 20.04
CA ARG A 4 5.02 -32.87 18.97
C ARG A 4 4.60 -32.31 17.61
N PHE A 5 3.30 -32.20 17.37
CA PHE A 5 2.75 -31.59 16.15
C PHE A 5 3.04 -30.09 16.09
N VAL A 6 2.86 -29.37 17.22
CA VAL A 6 3.19 -27.94 17.35
C VAL A 6 4.70 -27.71 17.16
N LEU A 7 5.56 -28.60 17.70
CA LEU A 7 7.02 -28.50 17.55
C LEU A 7 7.46 -28.73 16.10
N LEU A 8 6.83 -29.68 15.40
CA LEU A 8 7.06 -29.93 13.97
C LEU A 8 6.59 -28.76 13.11
N LEU A 9 5.44 -28.17 13.40
CA LEU A 9 4.93 -26.98 12.74
C LEU A 9 5.87 -25.77 12.95
N PHE A 10 6.41 -25.62 14.16
CA PHE A 10 7.39 -24.57 14.49
C PHE A 10 8.75 -24.78 13.77
N MET A 11 9.22 -26.01 13.65
CA MET A 11 10.43 -26.35 12.87
C MET A 11 10.25 -26.11 11.36
N LEU A 12 9.05 -26.31 10.80
CA LEU A 12 8.76 -26.04 9.40
C LEU A 12 8.80 -24.55 9.06
N ILE A 13 8.46 -23.67 10.02
CA ILE A 13 8.45 -22.23 9.86
C ILE A 13 9.88 -21.64 9.89
N CYS A 14 10.83 -22.31 10.54
CA CYS A 14 12.20 -21.80 10.73
C CYS A 14 13.16 -22.04 9.55
N SER A 15 12.75 -22.72 8.47
CA SER A 15 13.69 -23.19 7.43
C SER A 15 13.79 -22.32 6.18
N VAL A 16 13.23 -21.11 6.13
CA VAL A 16 13.29 -20.25 4.93
C VAL A 16 13.95 -18.93 5.24
N SER A 17 15.29 -18.93 5.33
CA SER A 17 16.08 -17.69 5.34
C SER A 17 16.55 -17.39 3.93
N PHE A 18 15.89 -16.47 3.24
CA PHE A 18 16.38 -15.91 1.97
C PHE A 18 17.04 -14.57 2.24
N GLY A 19 18.31 -14.42 1.81
CA GLY A 19 18.99 -13.16 1.80
C GLY A 19 18.30 -12.16 0.86
N GLN A 20 18.17 -10.90 1.28
CA GLN A 20 17.54 -9.85 0.46
C GLN A 20 18.52 -9.40 -0.62
N ILE A 21 18.06 -9.46 -1.87
CA ILE A 21 18.69 -8.83 -3.02
C ILE A 21 17.65 -7.83 -3.56
N GLY A 22 18.05 -6.57 -3.79
CA GLY A 22 17.21 -5.59 -4.48
C GLY A 22 16.76 -6.12 -5.85
N GLY A 23 15.56 -5.75 -6.30
CA GLY A 23 15.01 -6.25 -7.57
C GLY A 23 14.34 -7.63 -7.50
N ARG A 24 13.96 -8.09 -6.31
CA ARG A 24 13.40 -9.43 -6.07
C ARG A 24 11.99 -9.65 -6.63
N TYR A 25 11.24 -8.56 -6.87
CA TYR A 25 9.84 -8.60 -7.28
C TYR A 25 9.62 -7.74 -8.52
N THR A 26 8.83 -8.26 -9.44
CA THR A 26 8.26 -7.47 -10.55
C THR A 26 6.99 -6.74 -10.11
N TYR A 27 6.48 -5.81 -10.93
CA TYR A 27 5.24 -5.06 -10.69
C TYR A 27 5.19 -4.33 -9.35
N GLN A 28 6.29 -3.73 -8.93
CA GLN A 28 6.39 -3.01 -7.64
C GLN A 28 5.38 -1.86 -7.52
N PHE A 29 4.86 -1.34 -8.63
CA PHE A 29 3.84 -0.30 -8.64
C PHE A 29 2.54 -0.72 -7.91
N LEU A 30 2.26 -2.03 -7.77
CA LEU A 30 1.14 -2.56 -6.99
C LEU A 30 1.21 -2.18 -5.49
N ASN A 31 2.40 -1.82 -5.01
CA ASN A 31 2.63 -1.38 -3.63
C ASN A 31 2.53 0.14 -3.45
N LEU A 32 2.35 0.89 -4.53
CA LEU A 32 2.17 2.34 -4.44
C LEU A 32 0.87 2.68 -3.70
N THR A 33 0.94 3.72 -2.89
CA THR A 33 -0.25 4.26 -2.23
C THR A 33 -1.03 5.09 -3.23
N THR A 34 -2.23 4.65 -3.57
CA THR A 34 -3.04 5.23 -4.66
C THR A 34 -4.03 6.28 -4.19
N SER A 35 -4.37 6.29 -2.91
CA SER A 35 -5.34 7.22 -2.33
C SER A 35 -4.65 8.31 -1.51
N PRO A 36 -4.98 9.60 -1.72
CA PRO A 36 -4.46 10.69 -0.88
C PRO A 36 -4.77 10.50 0.60
N ARG A 37 -5.94 9.91 0.93
CA ARG A 37 -6.32 9.63 2.31
C ARG A 37 -5.38 8.63 2.96
N GLN A 38 -5.09 7.54 2.27
CA GLN A 38 -4.16 6.52 2.77
C GLN A 38 -2.73 7.07 2.86
N ALA A 39 -2.30 7.85 1.86
CA ALA A 39 -0.97 8.46 1.88
C ALA A 39 -0.80 9.39 3.08
N ALA A 40 -1.81 10.20 3.40
CA ALA A 40 -1.82 11.07 4.56
C ALA A 40 -1.78 10.32 5.90
N LEU A 41 -2.27 9.06 5.94
CA LEU A 41 -2.27 8.18 7.11
C LEU A 41 -1.01 7.28 7.20
N GLY A 42 0.05 7.60 6.44
CA GLY A 42 1.32 6.88 6.47
C GLY A 42 1.55 5.92 5.31
N GLY A 43 0.56 5.77 4.40
CA GLY A 43 0.70 5.04 3.14
C GLY A 43 -0.18 3.80 3.00
N LYS A 44 -0.40 3.04 4.03
CA LYS A 44 -1.26 1.86 4.01
C LYS A 44 -2.28 1.91 5.14
N ASN A 45 -3.54 1.81 4.80
CA ASN A 45 -4.63 1.66 5.76
C ASN A 45 -5.67 0.70 5.19
N ILE A 46 -6.06 -0.30 5.96
CA ILE A 46 -6.98 -1.36 5.53
C ILE A 46 -8.24 -1.44 6.37
N THR A 47 -8.42 -0.55 7.34
CA THR A 47 -9.49 -0.61 8.34
C THR A 47 -10.54 0.50 8.19
N ILE A 48 -10.39 1.38 7.20
CA ILE A 48 -11.40 2.41 6.90
C ILE A 48 -12.61 1.72 6.27
N TYR A 49 -13.77 1.91 6.91
CA TYR A 49 -15.05 1.39 6.47
C TYR A 49 -16.05 2.54 6.43
N ASP A 50 -16.13 3.22 5.29
CA ASP A 50 -16.98 4.36 5.03
C ASP A 50 -17.17 4.56 3.51
N GLU A 51 -17.66 5.72 3.07
CA GLU A 51 -17.97 6.09 1.69
C GLU A 51 -16.76 6.16 0.72
N ASP A 52 -15.53 5.89 1.17
CA ASP A 52 -14.31 6.08 0.36
C ASP A 52 -14.01 4.84 -0.50
N VAL A 53 -14.49 4.83 -1.75
CA VAL A 53 -14.31 3.72 -2.70
C VAL A 53 -12.83 3.36 -2.99
N ASN A 54 -11.90 4.28 -2.72
CA ASN A 54 -10.46 3.99 -2.86
C ASN A 54 -9.98 2.87 -1.91
N GLN A 55 -10.71 2.60 -0.83
CA GLN A 55 -10.35 1.55 0.14
C GLN A 55 -10.40 0.15 -0.49
N ALA A 56 -11.26 -0.06 -1.48
CA ALA A 56 -11.39 -1.33 -2.18
C ALA A 56 -10.07 -1.82 -2.83
N MET A 57 -9.21 -0.90 -3.28
CA MET A 57 -7.88 -1.27 -3.81
C MET A 57 -6.93 -1.83 -2.75
N SER A 58 -7.12 -1.45 -1.49
CA SER A 58 -6.24 -1.87 -0.40
C SER A 58 -6.83 -3.01 0.41
N ASN A 59 -8.14 -3.01 0.59
CA ASN A 59 -8.89 -4.04 1.28
C ASN A 59 -10.24 -4.25 0.58
N PRO A 60 -10.43 -5.31 -0.18
CA PRO A 60 -11.72 -5.59 -0.81
C PRO A 60 -12.87 -5.82 0.18
N ALA A 61 -12.59 -6.24 1.42
CA ALA A 61 -13.61 -6.39 2.45
C ALA A 61 -14.14 -5.04 3.00
N ALA A 62 -13.49 -3.92 2.66
CA ALA A 62 -13.97 -2.58 3.01
C ALA A 62 -15.09 -2.07 2.08
N LEU A 63 -15.36 -2.77 0.97
CA LEU A 63 -16.48 -2.42 0.10
C LEU A 63 -17.83 -2.54 0.84
N ASN A 64 -18.63 -1.50 0.76
CA ASN A 64 -19.90 -1.41 1.46
C ASN A 64 -20.92 -0.58 0.67
N GLU A 65 -22.15 -0.52 1.17
CA GLU A 65 -23.25 0.19 0.52
C GLU A 65 -23.10 1.72 0.47
N ASP A 66 -22.34 2.31 1.39
CA ASP A 66 -22.07 3.76 1.39
C ASP A 66 -21.21 4.19 0.19
N MET A 67 -20.54 3.22 -0.45
CA MET A 67 -19.77 3.44 -1.67
C MET A 67 -20.60 3.33 -2.95
N ASP A 68 -21.91 3.01 -2.84
CA ASP A 68 -22.77 2.83 -4.02
C ASP A 68 -22.76 4.05 -4.93
N ASN A 69 -22.54 3.81 -6.24
CA ASN A 69 -22.45 4.87 -7.27
C ASN A 69 -21.41 5.96 -6.97
N HIS A 70 -20.34 5.63 -6.24
CA HIS A 70 -19.20 6.52 -6.05
C HIS A 70 -18.11 6.26 -7.09
N LEU A 71 -17.61 7.33 -7.71
CA LEU A 71 -16.45 7.35 -8.57
C LEU A 71 -15.33 8.12 -7.88
N ALA A 72 -14.18 7.48 -7.67
CA ALA A 72 -12.98 8.17 -7.21
C ALA A 72 -11.94 8.24 -8.33
N MET A 73 -11.26 9.35 -8.42
CA MET A 73 -10.12 9.58 -9.31
C MET A 73 -8.99 10.20 -8.50
N ASN A 74 -7.79 9.63 -8.63
CA ASN A 74 -6.62 10.13 -7.95
C ASN A 74 -5.48 10.34 -8.96
N TYR A 75 -4.65 11.34 -8.66
CA TYR A 75 -3.46 11.64 -9.42
C TYR A 75 -2.34 12.07 -8.48
N GLY A 76 -1.13 11.62 -8.74
CA GLY A 76 0.04 11.97 -7.96
C GLY A 76 1.31 12.01 -8.78
N ASN A 77 2.21 12.91 -8.36
CA ASN A 77 3.58 12.92 -8.83
C ASN A 77 4.43 12.05 -7.91
N TYR A 78 5.31 11.28 -8.50
CA TYR A 78 6.30 10.48 -7.81
C TYR A 78 7.71 11.06 -8.07
N TYR A 79 8.76 10.29 -7.85
CA TYR A 79 10.13 10.78 -8.06
C TYR A 79 10.42 11.09 -9.53
N GLY A 80 11.20 12.15 -9.77
CA GLY A 80 11.57 12.56 -11.11
C GLY A 80 10.35 12.96 -11.93
N GLU A 81 10.24 12.44 -13.14
CA GLU A 81 9.10 12.67 -14.03
C GLU A 81 7.98 11.63 -13.88
N ALA A 82 8.13 10.68 -12.94
CA ALA A 82 7.14 9.64 -12.75
C ALA A 82 5.84 10.21 -12.20
N SER A 83 4.73 9.77 -12.77
CA SER A 83 3.37 10.11 -12.33
C SER A 83 2.51 8.86 -12.30
N TYR A 84 1.49 8.88 -11.45
CA TYR A 84 0.53 7.79 -11.40
C TYR A 84 -0.88 8.31 -11.14
N GLY A 85 -1.84 7.53 -11.61
CA GLY A 85 -3.25 7.83 -11.44
C GLY A 85 -4.06 6.57 -11.20
N THR A 86 -5.23 6.75 -10.56
CA THR A 86 -6.21 5.69 -10.38
C THR A 86 -7.61 6.19 -10.63
N ALA A 87 -8.47 5.30 -11.08
CA ALA A 87 -9.91 5.51 -11.10
C ALA A 87 -10.59 4.28 -10.48
N SER A 88 -11.62 4.50 -9.67
CA SER A 88 -12.31 3.45 -8.92
C SER A 88 -13.81 3.73 -8.88
N TYR A 89 -14.62 2.71 -9.10
CA TYR A 89 -16.07 2.80 -9.05
C TYR A 89 -16.65 1.63 -8.28
N ALA A 90 -17.66 1.88 -7.45
CA ALA A 90 -18.39 0.86 -6.73
C ALA A 90 -19.88 0.90 -7.07
N TYR A 91 -20.48 -0.29 -7.11
CA TYR A 91 -21.90 -0.49 -7.35
C TYR A 91 -22.46 -1.53 -6.39
N THR A 92 -23.47 -1.17 -5.62
CA THR A 92 -24.12 -2.08 -4.68
C THR A 92 -25.34 -2.71 -5.35
N TYR A 93 -25.28 -4.04 -5.52
CA TYR A 93 -26.36 -4.82 -6.12
C TYR A 93 -27.45 -5.15 -5.08
N ASP A 94 -27.03 -5.60 -3.92
CA ASP A 94 -27.94 -5.89 -2.80
C ASP A 94 -27.48 -5.08 -1.59
N ARG A 95 -28.30 -4.11 -1.19
CA ARG A 95 -27.97 -3.24 -0.07
C ARG A 95 -27.76 -4.08 1.19
N HIS A 96 -26.74 -3.71 1.96
CA HIS A 96 -26.26 -4.39 3.17
C HIS A 96 -25.52 -5.72 2.91
N VAL A 97 -25.50 -6.28 1.70
CA VAL A 97 -24.94 -7.62 1.46
C VAL A 97 -23.86 -7.64 0.40
N GLN A 98 -24.10 -7.07 -0.79
CA GLN A 98 -23.27 -7.31 -1.96
C GLN A 98 -22.88 -6.01 -2.67
N THR A 99 -21.58 -5.76 -2.76
CA THR A 99 -21.04 -4.61 -3.49
C THR A 99 -19.96 -5.06 -4.46
N PHE A 100 -20.05 -4.57 -5.70
CA PHE A 100 -19.08 -4.76 -6.77
C PHE A 100 -18.16 -3.55 -6.90
N TYR A 101 -16.97 -3.80 -7.40
CA TYR A 101 -15.94 -2.79 -7.58
C TYR A 101 -15.23 -2.98 -8.92
N ALA A 102 -14.94 -1.88 -9.58
CA ALA A 102 -14.03 -1.83 -10.71
C ALA A 102 -13.00 -0.70 -10.50
N GLY A 103 -11.74 -0.98 -10.73
CA GLY A 103 -10.67 0.01 -10.57
C GLY A 103 -9.56 -0.18 -11.59
N ILE A 104 -8.92 0.92 -11.93
CA ILE A 104 -7.73 0.95 -12.78
C ILE A 104 -6.64 1.74 -12.06
N SER A 105 -5.41 1.26 -12.14
CA SER A 105 -4.21 1.99 -11.74
C SER A 105 -3.23 2.04 -12.90
N TYR A 106 -2.57 3.18 -13.06
CA TYR A 106 -1.59 3.40 -14.11
C TYR A 106 -0.43 4.23 -13.60
N VAL A 107 0.77 3.83 -13.95
CA VAL A 107 2.03 4.52 -13.65
C VAL A 107 2.75 4.79 -14.96
N ASN A 108 3.21 6.02 -15.11
CA ASN A 108 4.13 6.44 -16.17
C ASN A 108 5.44 6.86 -15.50
N TYR A 109 6.53 6.25 -15.90
CA TYR A 109 7.86 6.54 -15.34
C TYR A 109 8.57 7.72 -16.01
N GLY A 110 7.94 8.35 -17.03
CA GLY A 110 8.56 9.42 -17.80
C GLY A 110 9.46 8.91 -18.92
N SER A 111 10.33 9.76 -19.40
CA SER A 111 11.34 9.45 -20.41
C SER A 111 12.73 9.36 -19.80
N PHE A 112 13.51 8.41 -20.25
CA PHE A 112 14.90 8.19 -19.82
C PHE A 112 15.83 8.37 -21.03
N ASP A 113 16.89 9.13 -20.84
CA ASP A 113 17.92 9.30 -21.86
C ASP A 113 18.63 7.97 -22.12
N GLY A 114 18.68 7.54 -23.38
CA GLY A 114 19.37 6.33 -23.78
C GLY A 114 20.84 6.58 -24.07
N TYR A 115 21.73 5.67 -23.63
CA TYR A 115 23.15 5.70 -23.95
C TYR A 115 23.63 4.30 -24.35
N ASP A 116 24.56 4.22 -25.29
CA ASP A 116 25.24 2.98 -25.65
C ASP A 116 26.39 2.64 -24.69
N GLU A 117 27.02 1.49 -24.90
CA GLU A 117 28.13 1.02 -24.07
C GLU A 117 29.36 1.96 -24.07
N ASN A 118 29.44 2.87 -25.05
CA ASN A 118 30.50 3.86 -25.19
C ASN A 118 30.13 5.22 -24.61
N GLY A 119 28.91 5.35 -24.03
CA GLY A 119 28.39 6.59 -23.49
C GLY A 119 27.87 7.56 -24.57
N GLN A 120 27.62 7.10 -25.80
CA GLN A 120 27.00 7.91 -26.84
C GLN A 120 25.48 7.88 -26.68
N ALA A 121 24.83 9.05 -26.82
CA ALA A 121 23.40 9.17 -26.74
C ALA A 121 22.71 8.33 -27.82
N THR A 122 21.75 7.51 -27.42
CA THR A 122 20.84 6.74 -28.28
C THR A 122 19.44 7.32 -28.22
N SER A 123 18.42 6.59 -28.69
CA SER A 123 17.02 7.01 -28.55
C SER A 123 16.58 6.89 -27.09
N ASP A 124 15.79 7.89 -26.64
CA ASP A 124 15.14 7.87 -25.34
C ASP A 124 14.15 6.71 -25.24
N PHE A 125 13.94 6.19 -24.05
CA PHE A 125 13.00 5.14 -23.78
C PHE A 125 12.04 5.50 -22.64
N THR A 126 10.89 4.85 -22.62
CA THR A 126 9.83 5.08 -21.64
C THR A 126 9.46 3.80 -20.93
N GLY A 127 8.84 3.93 -19.74
CA GLY A 127 8.27 2.82 -19.01
C GLY A 127 6.87 3.15 -18.51
N SER A 128 5.97 2.16 -18.56
CA SER A 128 4.63 2.30 -17.97
C SER A 128 4.11 0.97 -17.47
N GLU A 129 3.33 1.03 -16.42
CA GLU A 129 2.67 -0.13 -15.81
C GLU A 129 1.22 0.18 -15.49
N GLY A 130 0.36 -0.81 -15.59
CA GLY A 130 -1.06 -0.64 -15.28
C GLY A 130 -1.68 -1.92 -14.73
N ALA A 131 -2.76 -1.76 -13.96
CA ALA A 131 -3.57 -2.87 -13.50
C ALA A 131 -5.05 -2.52 -13.57
N LEU A 132 -5.84 -3.46 -14.12
CA LEU A 132 -7.30 -3.48 -14.03
C LEU A 132 -7.69 -4.39 -12.87
N SER A 133 -8.52 -3.90 -11.95
CA SER A 133 -9.00 -4.64 -10.78
C SER A 133 -10.51 -4.75 -10.82
N LEU A 134 -11.04 -5.96 -10.62
CA LEU A 134 -12.46 -6.23 -10.43
C LEU A 134 -12.65 -6.86 -9.06
N GLY A 135 -13.53 -6.28 -8.26
CA GLY A 135 -13.73 -6.67 -6.87
C GLY A 135 -15.16 -6.99 -6.53
N TYR A 136 -15.30 -7.79 -5.49
CA TYR A 136 -16.57 -8.17 -4.90
C TYR A 136 -16.43 -8.28 -3.39
N ALA A 137 -17.39 -7.72 -2.67
CA ALA A 137 -17.51 -7.89 -1.23
C ALA A 137 -18.86 -8.47 -0.87
N TYR A 138 -18.85 -9.25 0.19
CA TYR A 138 -20.00 -9.87 0.81
C TYR A 138 -20.00 -9.59 2.31
N ASN A 139 -21.00 -8.84 2.75
CA ASN A 139 -21.24 -8.58 4.16
C ASN A 139 -22.08 -9.73 4.71
N ILE A 140 -21.52 -10.52 5.61
CA ILE A 140 -22.18 -11.73 6.12
C ILE A 140 -23.38 -11.32 6.96
N PRO A 141 -24.62 -11.62 6.54
CA PRO A 141 -25.82 -11.17 7.24
C PRO A 141 -25.85 -11.61 8.71
N PHE A 142 -26.35 -10.73 9.57
CA PHE A 142 -26.44 -10.94 11.02
C PHE A 142 -25.11 -11.12 11.74
N THR A 143 -24.00 -10.71 11.10
CA THR A 143 -22.68 -10.67 11.71
C THR A 143 -22.01 -9.33 11.40
N ASP A 144 -20.98 -8.99 12.16
CA ASP A 144 -20.15 -7.81 11.92
C ASP A 144 -18.90 -8.18 11.07
N ILE A 145 -19.01 -9.25 10.26
CA ILE A 145 -17.88 -9.77 9.44
C ILE A 145 -18.16 -9.44 7.96
N HIS A 146 -17.16 -8.83 7.34
CA HIS A 146 -17.15 -8.49 5.92
C HIS A 146 -16.01 -9.23 5.25
N VAL A 147 -16.26 -9.81 4.08
CA VAL A 147 -15.25 -10.51 3.28
C VAL A 147 -15.26 -9.98 1.86
N GLY A 148 -14.12 -9.96 1.23
CA GLY A 148 -14.03 -9.49 -0.15
C GLY A 148 -12.83 -10.03 -0.89
N ALA A 149 -12.89 -9.97 -2.21
CA ALA A 149 -11.81 -10.34 -3.09
C ALA A 149 -11.72 -9.40 -4.29
N ASN A 150 -10.50 -9.12 -4.76
CA ASN A 150 -10.21 -8.43 -6.02
C ASN A 150 -9.43 -9.36 -6.93
N ALA A 151 -9.79 -9.41 -8.22
CA ALA A 151 -8.96 -10.01 -9.28
C ALA A 151 -8.29 -8.89 -10.07
N LYS A 152 -7.00 -9.02 -10.33
CA LYS A 152 -6.18 -8.02 -11.03
C LYS A 152 -5.59 -8.60 -12.31
N LEU A 153 -5.71 -7.88 -13.40
CA LEU A 153 -4.94 -8.08 -14.64
C LEU A 153 -3.89 -6.98 -14.72
N ILE A 154 -2.63 -7.36 -14.85
CA ILE A 154 -1.47 -6.48 -14.76
C ILE A 154 -0.77 -6.46 -16.09
N THR A 155 -0.39 -5.28 -16.56
CA THR A 155 0.41 -5.06 -17.76
C THR A 155 1.60 -4.17 -17.41
N SER A 156 2.76 -4.48 -17.95
CA SER A 156 3.97 -3.68 -17.80
C SER A 156 4.72 -3.62 -19.11
N THR A 157 5.15 -2.44 -19.49
CA THR A 157 5.99 -2.15 -20.65
C THR A 157 7.16 -1.32 -20.19
N LEU A 158 8.37 -1.84 -20.30
CA LEU A 158 9.61 -1.19 -19.93
C LEU A 158 10.53 -1.21 -21.16
N GLU A 159 10.71 -0.07 -21.79
CA GLU A 159 11.38 0.05 -23.08
C GLU A 159 10.73 -0.86 -24.14
N THR A 160 11.43 -1.89 -24.60
CA THR A 160 10.96 -2.90 -25.56
C THR A 160 10.40 -4.16 -24.91
N TYR A 161 10.53 -4.28 -23.59
CA TYR A 161 10.12 -5.47 -22.83
C TYR A 161 8.70 -5.34 -22.33
N ASN A 162 7.90 -6.37 -22.56
CA ASN A 162 6.51 -6.44 -22.15
C ASN A 162 6.27 -7.63 -21.22
N SER A 163 5.43 -7.43 -20.23
CA SER A 163 5.01 -8.49 -19.33
C SER A 163 3.55 -8.34 -18.96
N ILE A 164 2.85 -9.48 -18.83
CA ILE A 164 1.46 -9.56 -18.38
C ILE A 164 1.42 -10.49 -17.18
N GLY A 165 0.67 -10.13 -16.17
CA GLY A 165 0.47 -10.92 -14.97
C GLY A 165 -0.96 -10.85 -14.44
N GLY A 166 -1.23 -11.68 -13.45
CA GLY A 166 -2.48 -11.66 -12.73
C GLY A 166 -2.28 -11.89 -11.24
N ALA A 167 -3.12 -11.26 -10.43
CA ALA A 167 -3.09 -11.40 -8.99
C ALA A 167 -4.49 -11.35 -8.39
N ILE A 168 -4.62 -11.88 -7.18
CA ILE A 168 -5.85 -11.84 -6.38
C ILE A 168 -5.51 -11.22 -5.02
N ASP A 169 -6.38 -10.34 -4.54
CA ASP A 169 -6.39 -9.90 -3.15
C ASP A 169 -7.58 -10.51 -2.42
N VAL A 170 -7.40 -10.86 -1.16
CA VAL A 170 -8.47 -11.35 -0.29
C VAL A 170 -8.42 -10.58 1.02
N GLY A 171 -9.56 -10.07 1.46
CA GLY A 171 -9.69 -9.32 2.70
C GLY A 171 -10.78 -9.89 3.61
N ILE A 172 -10.55 -9.72 4.91
CA ILE A 172 -11.54 -9.96 5.97
C ILE A 172 -11.53 -8.72 6.86
N MET A 173 -12.70 -8.24 7.22
CA MET A 173 -12.88 -7.16 8.18
C MET A 173 -13.90 -7.56 9.24
N TYR A 174 -13.66 -7.17 10.46
CA TYR A 174 -14.56 -7.35 11.61
C TYR A 174 -14.81 -6.00 12.28
N GLU A 175 -16.05 -5.61 12.36
CA GLU A 175 -16.49 -4.36 12.99
C GLU A 175 -17.01 -4.64 14.39
N ILE A 176 -16.42 -4.03 15.42
CA ILE A 176 -16.89 -4.07 16.79
C ILE A 176 -17.71 -2.80 17.04
N GLN A 177 -19.00 -2.85 16.68
CA GLN A 177 -19.90 -1.68 16.70
C GLN A 177 -19.95 -1.00 18.06
N LYS A 178 -19.95 -1.75 19.16
CA LYS A 178 -20.03 -1.22 20.52
C LYS A 178 -18.95 -0.18 20.85
N ASN A 179 -17.77 -0.33 20.26
CA ASN A 179 -16.60 0.49 20.58
C ASN A 179 -16.08 1.26 19.35
N ASN A 180 -16.77 1.21 18.22
CA ASN A 180 -16.37 1.76 16.92
C ASN A 180 -14.93 1.31 16.54
N VAL A 181 -14.63 0.01 16.71
CA VAL A 181 -13.33 -0.58 16.39
C VAL A 181 -13.46 -1.45 15.15
N ASN A 182 -12.60 -1.23 14.17
CA ASN A 182 -12.48 -2.07 12.98
C ASN A 182 -11.16 -2.83 13.02
N LEU A 183 -11.25 -4.14 12.83
CA LEU A 183 -10.10 -5.04 12.64
C LEU A 183 -10.10 -5.54 11.21
N ALA A 184 -8.94 -5.61 10.58
CA ALA A 184 -8.84 -6.13 9.22
C ALA A 184 -7.58 -6.96 9.02
N LEU A 185 -7.70 -7.97 8.14
CA LEU A 185 -6.59 -8.79 7.64
C LEU A 185 -6.72 -8.92 6.12
N VAL A 186 -5.64 -8.63 5.41
CA VAL A 186 -5.63 -8.65 3.94
C VAL A 186 -4.41 -9.41 3.44
N PHE A 187 -4.65 -10.28 2.45
CA PHE A 187 -3.64 -10.95 1.64
C PHE A 187 -3.66 -10.30 0.26
N ARG A 188 -2.58 -9.61 -0.11
CA ARG A 188 -2.50 -8.86 -1.37
C ARG A 188 -1.57 -9.52 -2.36
N ASN A 189 -1.90 -9.35 -3.63
CA ASN A 189 -1.07 -9.74 -4.77
C ASN A 189 -0.67 -11.23 -4.76
N ILE A 190 -1.62 -12.12 -4.46
CA ILE A 190 -1.46 -13.56 -4.65
C ILE A 190 -1.53 -13.85 -6.15
N GLY A 191 -0.39 -14.06 -6.81
CA GLY A 191 -0.41 -14.14 -8.27
C GLY A 191 0.91 -14.50 -8.92
N THR A 192 0.95 -14.36 -10.25
CA THR A 192 2.13 -14.71 -11.06
C THR A 192 2.16 -13.94 -12.38
N GLN A 193 3.33 -13.89 -13.02
CA GLN A 193 3.46 -13.46 -14.40
C GLN A 193 2.90 -14.56 -15.34
N PHE A 194 2.15 -14.14 -16.35
CA PHE A 194 1.73 -15.00 -17.46
C PHE A 194 2.76 -14.94 -18.60
N THR A 195 3.21 -13.73 -18.94
CA THR A 195 4.34 -13.49 -19.85
C THR A 195 5.45 -12.76 -19.10
N THR A 196 6.69 -13.13 -19.38
CA THR A 196 7.88 -12.57 -18.73
C THR A 196 8.61 -11.60 -19.65
N TYR A 197 9.41 -10.67 -19.11
CA TYR A 197 10.17 -9.73 -19.91
C TYR A 197 11.27 -10.41 -20.77
N SER A 198 11.97 -11.40 -20.21
CA SER A 198 13.15 -12.02 -20.83
C SER A 198 13.17 -13.54 -20.72
N GLY A 199 12.02 -14.19 -20.53
CA GLY A 199 11.94 -15.66 -20.37
C GLY A 199 12.15 -16.12 -18.91
N ILE A 200 12.58 -15.27 -18.00
CA ILE A 200 12.75 -15.57 -16.58
C ILE A 200 11.52 -15.09 -15.83
N ARG A 201 10.89 -16.00 -15.07
CA ARG A 201 9.73 -15.64 -14.23
C ARG A 201 10.19 -15.01 -12.92
N GLU A 202 9.64 -13.86 -12.60
CA GLU A 202 9.88 -13.11 -11.38
C GLU A 202 8.67 -13.18 -10.44
N ASN A 203 8.91 -13.03 -9.14
CA ASN A 203 7.84 -13.05 -8.15
C ASN A 203 7.09 -11.72 -8.16
N ILE A 204 5.78 -11.79 -7.92
CA ILE A 204 4.92 -10.62 -7.65
C ILE A 204 5.05 -10.22 -6.17
N PRO A 205 4.88 -8.95 -5.79
CA PRO A 205 5.05 -8.48 -4.42
C PRO A 205 3.86 -8.90 -3.52
N PHE A 206 3.82 -10.19 -3.15
CA PHE A 206 2.85 -10.71 -2.19
C PHE A 206 3.02 -10.04 -0.84
N GLU A 207 1.90 -9.69 -0.20
CA GLU A 207 1.90 -8.98 1.07
C GLU A 207 0.76 -9.42 1.98
N ILE A 208 1.06 -9.58 3.29
CA ILE A 208 0.08 -9.78 4.35
C ILE A 208 0.06 -8.52 5.22
N ILE A 209 -1.14 -7.95 5.41
CA ILE A 209 -1.35 -6.73 6.17
C ILE A 209 -2.43 -6.99 7.21
N ALA A 210 -2.18 -6.57 8.46
CA ALA A 210 -3.17 -6.53 9.52
C ALA A 210 -3.36 -5.10 10.01
N GLY A 211 -4.56 -4.75 10.44
CA GLY A 211 -4.84 -3.40 10.92
C GLY A 211 -5.92 -3.34 11.97
N VAL A 212 -5.87 -2.29 12.75
CA VAL A 212 -6.90 -1.90 13.71
C VAL A 212 -7.11 -0.39 13.64
N SER A 213 -8.35 0.04 13.73
CA SER A 213 -8.71 1.45 13.89
C SER A 213 -9.85 1.61 14.87
N GLN A 214 -9.92 2.79 15.47
CA GLN A 214 -11.02 3.14 16.37
C GLN A 214 -11.39 4.60 16.19
N GLU A 215 -12.67 4.86 16.08
CA GLU A 215 -13.24 6.20 16.20
C GLU A 215 -13.70 6.44 17.64
N LEU A 216 -13.17 7.51 18.26
CA LEU A 216 -13.45 7.83 19.65
C LEU A 216 -14.83 8.50 19.78
N GLU A 217 -15.67 8.03 20.69
CA GLU A 217 -17.06 8.49 20.84
C GLU A 217 -17.20 9.97 21.25
N HIS A 218 -16.27 10.46 22.07
CA HIS A 218 -16.41 11.78 22.71
C HIS A 218 -15.45 12.83 22.12
N VAL A 219 -14.56 12.40 21.22
CA VAL A 219 -13.57 13.25 20.56
C VAL A 219 -13.59 12.95 19.08
N PRO A 220 -13.65 13.93 18.18
CA PRO A 220 -13.72 13.70 16.74
C PRO A 220 -12.36 13.25 16.18
N ILE A 221 -11.87 12.13 16.69
CA ILE A 221 -10.57 11.53 16.34
C ILE A 221 -10.79 10.06 15.99
N ARG A 222 -10.22 9.63 14.86
CA ARG A 222 -10.04 8.24 14.50
C ARG A 222 -8.55 7.94 14.41
N TRP A 223 -8.08 6.95 15.15
CA TRP A 223 -6.71 6.49 15.06
C TRP A 223 -6.62 5.16 14.32
N HIS A 224 -5.49 4.93 13.70
CA HIS A 224 -5.20 3.74 12.89
C HIS A 224 -3.83 3.18 13.25
N LEU A 225 -3.75 1.88 13.34
CA LEU A 225 -2.51 1.11 13.44
C LEU A 225 -2.54 0.02 12.38
N THR A 226 -1.53 0.01 11.52
CA THR A 226 -1.38 -1.00 10.46
C THR A 226 -0.02 -1.68 10.62
N LEU A 227 -0.02 -3.00 10.49
CA LEU A 227 1.16 -3.84 10.42
C LEU A 227 1.28 -4.38 9.01
N ASP A 228 2.33 -4.02 8.29
CA ASP A 228 2.55 -4.43 6.90
C ASP A 228 3.68 -5.45 6.76
N ASN A 229 3.73 -6.13 5.60
CA ASN A 229 4.76 -7.12 5.25
C ASN A 229 4.90 -8.27 6.27
N LEU A 230 3.79 -8.75 6.85
CA LEU A 230 3.81 -9.80 7.88
C LEU A 230 4.28 -11.17 7.35
N GLN A 231 4.34 -11.39 6.05
CA GLN A 231 4.89 -12.59 5.41
C GLN A 231 6.41 -12.69 5.51
N GLN A 232 7.08 -11.59 5.86
CA GLN A 232 8.54 -11.53 5.92
C GLN A 232 8.98 -10.78 7.15
N TRP A 233 9.64 -11.46 8.10
CA TRP A 233 10.09 -10.80 9.32
C TRP A 233 11.19 -9.74 9.07
N ASN A 234 12.20 -10.07 8.26
CA ASN A 234 13.28 -9.12 7.99
C ASN A 234 12.93 -8.22 6.80
N VAL A 235 12.41 -7.05 7.10
CA VAL A 235 12.09 -6.00 6.11
C VAL A 235 13.16 -4.89 6.10
N SER A 236 14.18 -4.99 6.94
CA SER A 236 15.22 -3.98 7.03
C SER A 236 16.16 -4.04 5.84
N PHE A 237 16.40 -2.91 5.21
CA PHE A 237 17.54 -2.72 4.33
C PHE A 237 18.71 -2.26 5.18
N SER A 238 19.80 -3.05 5.23
CA SER A 238 21.02 -2.63 5.92
C SER A 238 21.66 -1.48 5.14
N ASN A 239 21.79 -0.33 5.78
CA ASN A 239 22.48 0.81 5.16
C ASN A 239 24.00 0.54 5.18
N PRO A 240 24.66 0.43 4.02
CA PRO A 240 26.13 0.19 3.97
C PRO A 240 26.93 1.30 4.65
N VAL A 241 26.39 2.53 4.71
CA VAL A 241 27.06 3.69 5.33
C VAL A 241 27.06 3.59 6.86
N ARG A 242 26.14 2.80 7.45
CA ARG A 242 26.05 2.56 8.90
C ARG A 242 26.78 1.29 9.34
N GLY A 243 27.46 0.61 8.43
CA GLY A 243 28.32 -0.51 8.75
C GLY A 243 29.53 -0.04 9.58
N GLU A 244 29.91 -0.82 10.59
CA GLU A 244 31.14 -0.57 11.31
C GLU A 244 32.32 -1.00 10.43
N THR A 245 33.25 -0.07 10.19
CA THR A 245 34.55 -0.41 9.57
C THR A 245 35.44 -0.94 10.67
N ASN A 246 35.73 -2.23 10.64
CA ASN A 246 36.67 -2.85 11.55
C ASN A 246 38.09 -2.35 11.31
N ILE A 247 38.95 -2.53 12.30
CA ILE A 247 40.41 -2.13 12.25
C ILE A 247 41.16 -2.84 11.10
N ASP A 248 40.64 -3.98 10.65
CA ASP A 248 41.18 -4.76 9.52
C ASP A 248 40.70 -4.28 8.13
N GLY A 249 39.93 -3.18 8.07
CA GLY A 249 39.37 -2.63 6.83
C GLY A 249 38.15 -3.35 6.30
N SER A 250 37.63 -4.38 6.98
CA SER A 250 36.39 -5.03 6.64
C SER A 250 35.20 -4.19 7.10
N THR A 251 34.20 -3.99 6.24
CA THR A 251 32.92 -3.35 6.61
C THR A 251 31.91 -4.41 7.04
N SER A 252 31.42 -4.33 8.27
CA SER A 252 30.31 -5.12 8.73
C SER A 252 28.99 -4.41 8.41
N ASN A 253 27.99 -5.14 7.90
CA ASN A 253 26.65 -4.58 7.70
C ASN A 253 26.01 -4.17 9.04
N GLU A 254 25.21 -3.09 9.03
CA GLU A 254 24.42 -2.66 10.18
C GLU A 254 23.59 -3.85 10.74
N LYS A 255 23.74 -4.17 12.02
CA LYS A 255 22.92 -5.18 12.70
C LYS A 255 21.65 -4.52 13.20
N VAL A 256 20.55 -4.71 12.47
CA VAL A 256 19.24 -4.21 12.89
C VAL A 256 18.73 -5.04 14.08
N SER A 257 18.44 -4.39 15.20
CA SER A 257 17.89 -5.08 16.39
C SER A 257 16.48 -5.62 16.11
N PHE A 258 16.07 -6.65 16.87
CA PHE A 258 14.72 -7.23 16.79
C PHE A 258 13.62 -6.16 16.92
N PHE A 259 13.74 -5.27 17.89
CA PHE A 259 12.74 -4.23 18.14
C PHE A 259 12.67 -3.19 17.00
N ASN A 260 13.83 -2.77 16.47
CA ASN A 260 13.88 -1.85 15.34
C ASN A 260 13.27 -2.48 14.09
N ASN A 261 13.52 -3.78 13.84
CA ASN A 261 12.89 -4.49 12.73
C ASN A 261 11.37 -4.62 12.93
N ALA A 262 10.89 -4.91 14.14
CA ALA A 262 9.46 -4.95 14.45
C ALA A 262 8.78 -3.60 14.20
N LEU A 263 9.40 -2.49 14.60
CA LEU A 263 8.88 -1.14 14.33
C LEU A 263 8.76 -0.84 12.83
N ARG A 264 9.61 -1.40 11.98
CA ARG A 264 9.55 -1.18 10.52
C ARG A 264 8.32 -1.79 9.86
N HIS A 265 7.58 -2.65 10.56
CA HIS A 265 6.27 -3.14 10.12
C HIS A 265 5.13 -2.19 10.50
N VAL A 266 5.38 -1.19 11.35
CA VAL A 266 4.34 -0.36 11.95
C VAL A 266 4.09 0.89 11.13
N ILE A 267 2.81 1.16 10.88
CA ILE A 267 2.31 2.42 10.33
C ILE A 267 1.22 2.92 11.26
N VAL A 268 1.30 4.19 11.67
CA VAL A 268 0.29 4.83 12.51
C VAL A 268 -0.32 6.02 11.78
N GLY A 269 -1.60 6.24 11.99
CA GLY A 269 -2.32 7.36 11.41
C GLY A 269 -3.39 7.90 12.36
N VAL A 270 -3.70 9.18 12.20
CA VAL A 270 -4.77 9.86 12.94
C VAL A 270 -5.56 10.73 11.96
N GLU A 271 -6.89 10.61 12.01
CA GLU A 271 -7.82 11.51 11.35
C GLU A 271 -8.48 12.38 12.41
N LEU A 272 -8.44 13.70 12.22
CA LEU A 272 -9.16 14.69 13.00
C LEU A 272 -10.41 15.09 12.24
N PHE A 273 -11.54 15.11 12.92
CA PHE A 273 -12.86 15.47 12.36
C PHE A 273 -13.28 14.57 11.17
N PRO A 274 -13.19 13.22 11.26
CA PRO A 274 -13.42 12.31 10.13
C PRO A 274 -14.80 12.47 9.49
N GLN A 275 -15.82 12.81 10.28
CA GLN A 275 -17.22 12.97 9.87
C GLN A 275 -17.59 14.40 9.43
N ARG A 276 -16.67 15.36 9.53
CA ARG A 276 -16.96 16.76 9.25
C ARG A 276 -16.64 17.13 7.80
N VAL A 277 -17.15 18.30 7.38
CA VAL A 277 -16.90 18.89 6.05
C VAL A 277 -15.40 19.02 5.79
N PHE A 278 -14.66 19.43 6.79
CA PHE A 278 -13.21 19.56 6.74
C PHE A 278 -12.57 18.59 7.74
N ASN A 279 -11.64 17.79 7.27
CA ASN A 279 -10.89 16.84 8.09
C ASN A 279 -9.40 16.94 7.82
N PHE A 280 -8.61 16.67 8.85
CA PHE A 280 -7.14 16.64 8.78
C PHE A 280 -6.64 15.23 9.06
N ARG A 281 -5.48 14.90 8.49
CA ARG A 281 -4.84 13.61 8.63
C ARG A 281 -3.36 13.77 8.88
N LEU A 282 -2.85 12.92 9.75
CA LEU A 282 -1.44 12.81 10.08
C LEU A 282 -1.08 11.33 10.10
N GLY A 283 0.01 10.96 9.47
CA GLY A 283 0.51 9.59 9.44
C GLY A 283 2.00 9.51 9.65
N TYR A 284 2.46 8.40 10.20
CA TYR A 284 3.87 8.07 10.32
C TYR A 284 4.12 6.62 9.91
N ASN A 285 5.06 6.43 9.00
CA ASN A 285 5.54 5.13 8.56
C ASN A 285 6.96 4.91 9.10
N PHE A 286 7.09 4.00 10.05
CA PHE A 286 8.37 3.76 10.74
C PHE A 286 9.45 3.25 9.79
N ARG A 287 9.12 2.34 8.87
CA ARG A 287 10.08 1.83 7.89
C ARG A 287 10.61 2.94 7.00
N ARG A 288 9.71 3.75 6.42
CA ARG A 288 10.08 4.90 5.59
C ARG A 288 10.93 5.91 6.35
N GLY A 289 10.62 6.14 7.64
CA GLY A 289 11.39 7.01 8.52
C GLY A 289 12.83 6.53 8.73
N GLU A 290 13.04 5.23 8.86
CA GLU A 290 14.35 4.64 9.11
C GLU A 290 15.16 4.42 7.82
N GLU A 291 14.53 3.90 6.76
CA GLU A 291 15.24 3.56 5.51
C GLU A 291 15.68 4.80 4.72
N LEU A 292 14.90 5.88 4.77
CA LEU A 292 15.19 7.13 4.06
C LEU A 292 15.88 8.17 4.93
N ARG A 293 16.33 7.79 6.11
CA ARG A 293 17.07 8.65 7.01
C ARG A 293 18.50 8.88 6.47
N ILE A 294 18.85 10.15 6.32
CA ILE A 294 20.23 10.57 6.04
C ILE A 294 20.93 10.80 7.37
N ASP A 295 22.09 10.17 7.57
CA ASP A 295 22.88 10.37 8.79
C ASP A 295 23.33 11.84 8.87
N GLU A 296 23.42 12.35 10.11
CA GLU A 296 23.78 13.73 10.45
C GLU A 296 22.76 14.82 10.05
N GLN A 297 21.65 14.47 9.40
CA GLN A 297 20.58 15.44 9.06
C GLN A 297 19.25 15.04 9.69
N ARG A 298 18.56 16.02 10.30
CA ARG A 298 17.18 15.82 10.77
C ARG A 298 16.27 15.65 9.55
N ASN A 299 15.80 14.43 9.36
CA ASN A 299 14.91 14.07 8.28
C ASN A 299 13.53 13.67 8.82
N PHE A 300 12.47 14.22 8.24
CA PHE A 300 11.08 13.89 8.56
C PHE A 300 10.48 12.92 7.55
N SER A 301 11.28 12.01 6.99
CA SER A 301 10.90 11.10 5.90
C SER A 301 9.78 10.13 6.22
N GLY A 302 9.45 9.87 7.46
CA GLY A 302 8.32 9.01 7.83
C GLY A 302 6.96 9.72 7.86
N ILE A 303 6.94 11.06 7.90
CA ILE A 303 5.73 11.85 8.12
C ILE A 303 4.93 12.02 6.83
N SER A 304 3.62 11.95 6.97
CA SER A 304 2.64 12.30 5.95
C SER A 304 1.55 13.17 6.55
N LEU A 305 1.06 14.12 5.77
CA LEU A 305 0.00 15.04 6.14
C LEU A 305 -1.04 15.07 5.04
N GLY A 306 -2.27 15.41 5.38
CA GLY A 306 -3.31 15.62 4.38
C GLY A 306 -4.57 16.22 4.95
N PHE A 307 -5.45 16.59 4.05
CA PHE A 307 -6.78 17.06 4.39
C PHE A 307 -7.82 16.57 3.40
N GLY A 308 -9.07 16.57 3.83
CA GLY A 308 -10.23 16.32 3.01
C GLY A 308 -11.24 17.42 3.15
N LEU A 309 -11.93 17.74 2.05
CA LEU A 309 -13.03 18.70 2.00
C LEU A 309 -14.24 18.01 1.35
N LYS A 310 -15.33 17.89 2.11
CA LYS A 310 -16.60 17.29 1.64
C LYS A 310 -17.57 18.42 1.27
N MET A 311 -18.02 18.42 0.02
CA MET A 311 -18.95 19.40 -0.53
C MET A 311 -20.10 18.63 -1.19
N ASN A 312 -21.22 18.48 -0.50
CA ASN A 312 -22.41 17.78 -1.01
C ASN A 312 -22.05 16.43 -1.69
N LYS A 313 -22.05 16.38 -3.03
CA LYS A 313 -21.76 15.21 -3.86
C LYS A 313 -20.26 15.06 -4.26
N LEU A 314 -19.42 15.98 -3.83
CA LEU A 314 -17.99 16.00 -4.16
C LEU A 314 -17.15 15.94 -2.88
N LYS A 315 -16.15 15.09 -2.86
CA LYS A 315 -15.12 15.06 -1.82
C LYS A 315 -13.73 15.23 -2.47
N PHE A 316 -13.05 16.30 -2.09
CA PHE A 316 -11.66 16.55 -2.47
C PHE A 316 -10.73 16.06 -1.36
N ASN A 317 -9.65 15.38 -1.72
CA ASN A 317 -8.61 14.94 -0.81
C ASN A 317 -7.25 15.37 -1.34
N TYR A 318 -6.39 15.79 -0.44
CA TYR A 318 -4.99 16.11 -0.71
C TYR A 318 -4.10 15.46 0.33
N SER A 319 -2.92 15.01 -0.10
CA SER A 319 -1.88 14.58 0.81
C SER A 319 -0.50 15.02 0.33
N TYR A 320 0.35 15.24 1.30
CA TYR A 320 1.76 15.50 1.14
C TYR A 320 2.55 14.49 1.97
N SER A 321 3.45 13.78 1.33
CA SER A 321 4.33 12.81 1.98
C SER A 321 5.78 13.15 1.69
N ARG A 322 6.58 13.25 2.73
CA ARG A 322 8.00 13.49 2.60
C ARG A 322 8.74 12.16 2.58
N TYR A 323 9.48 11.92 1.51
CA TYR A 323 10.31 10.72 1.36
C TYR A 323 11.78 11.04 1.66
N THR A 324 12.35 12.05 1.01
CA THR A 324 13.71 12.52 1.26
C THR A 324 13.73 14.05 1.31
N LEU A 325 14.91 14.65 1.49
CA LEU A 325 15.05 16.11 1.39
C LEU A 325 14.74 16.64 -0.01
N ALA A 326 15.05 15.84 -1.03
CA ALA A 326 14.91 16.21 -2.44
C ALA A 326 13.62 15.67 -3.08
N ALA A 327 12.94 14.70 -2.46
CA ALA A 327 11.80 14.02 -3.06
C ALA A 327 10.57 14.03 -2.15
N ASN A 328 9.53 14.65 -2.65
CA ASN A 328 8.22 14.74 -1.99
C ASN A 328 7.16 14.20 -2.95
N THR A 329 6.09 13.63 -2.41
CA THR A 329 4.94 13.17 -3.20
C THR A 329 3.72 13.96 -2.78
N SER A 330 3.04 14.53 -3.76
CA SER A 330 1.73 15.15 -3.60
C SER A 330 0.69 14.33 -4.33
N LEU A 331 -0.39 13.98 -3.63
CA LEU A 331 -1.52 13.25 -4.19
C LEU A 331 -2.77 14.09 -4.10
N PHE A 332 -3.52 14.10 -5.17
CA PHE A 332 -4.82 14.74 -5.31
C PHE A 332 -5.87 13.68 -5.58
N GLY A 333 -7.03 13.78 -4.97
CA GLY A 333 -8.12 12.85 -5.20
C GLY A 333 -9.46 13.55 -5.18
N LEU A 334 -10.34 13.10 -6.06
CA LEU A 334 -11.74 13.50 -6.14
C LEU A 334 -12.61 12.26 -5.99
N ILE A 335 -13.66 12.37 -5.18
CA ILE A 335 -14.72 11.36 -5.08
C ILE A 335 -16.02 12.05 -5.45
N LEU A 336 -16.71 11.49 -6.42
CA LEU A 336 -18.01 11.94 -6.92
C LEU A 336 -19.07 10.94 -6.50
N ASN A 337 -20.12 11.41 -5.85
CA ASN A 337 -21.33 10.64 -5.55
C ASN A 337 -22.40 10.95 -6.60
N PHE A 338 -22.85 9.93 -7.35
CA PHE A 338 -23.88 10.06 -8.38
C PHE A 338 -25.32 9.75 -7.87
N GLN A 339 -25.46 9.52 -6.57
CA GLN A 339 -26.79 9.36 -5.94
C GLN A 339 -27.53 10.68 -5.75
#